data_2883af3cd7fa4f2e0e92719364be1492
#
_entry.id   2883af3cd7fa4f2e0e92719364be1492
#
_cell.length_a   1.000
_cell.length_b   1.000
_cell.length_c   1.000
_cell.angle_alpha   90.00
_cell.angle_beta   90.00
_cell.angle_gamma   90.00
#
_symmetry.space_group_name_H-M   'P 1'
#
loop_
_entity.id
_entity.type
_entity.pdbx_description
1 polymer ?
#
loop_
_entity_poly.entity_id
_entity_poly.type
_entity_poly.pdbx_seq_one_letter_code
_entity_poly.pdbx_strand_id
1 'polypeptide(L)'
;MLNKIILASQSKVRKEILDKNDIPNKVEPSNVDEDIVKESLLKEKATPDIISKNLAELKANKVSLKKTDEIVLGADSVIDLDGELISKPKNREEALKILKKLNGKKHNLVSSVCISMNGSMIWNYTDKATLTMKNLSDDELKSYLSKIPDNALYAYNVYQIEGEGRKLFSDIRGDEDTIMGLPIKQIKEYLKKVK
;
A
#
# COMPACT_ATOMS: atom_id res chain seq x y z
N MET A 1 10.91 16.08 -19.96
CA MET A 1 10.51 14.69 -19.63
C MET A 1 10.85 14.46 -18.19
N LEU A 2 10.03 13.68 -17.46
CA LEU A 2 10.36 13.26 -16.10
C LEU A 2 11.54 12.29 -16.13
N ASN A 3 12.44 12.38 -15.14
CA ASN A 3 13.54 11.42 -15.01
C ASN A 3 13.00 10.03 -14.77
N LYS A 4 13.70 9.01 -15.28
CA LYS A 4 13.38 7.61 -14.99
C LYS A 4 13.59 7.36 -13.50
N ILE A 5 12.61 6.73 -12.84
CA ILE A 5 12.69 6.37 -11.42
C ILE A 5 12.82 4.86 -11.24
N ILE A 6 13.34 4.43 -10.09
CA ILE A 6 13.32 3.04 -9.68
C ILE A 6 12.17 2.84 -8.69
N LEU A 7 11.27 1.89 -8.97
CA LEU A 7 10.20 1.49 -8.06
C LEU A 7 10.68 0.34 -7.17
N ALA A 8 10.90 0.62 -5.89
CA ALA A 8 11.35 -0.35 -4.89
C ALA A 8 10.17 -1.22 -4.36
N SER A 9 9.37 -1.77 -5.27
CA SER A 9 8.17 -2.55 -4.94
C SER A 9 7.91 -3.64 -5.97
N GLN A 10 7.38 -4.79 -5.52
CA GLN A 10 6.91 -5.88 -6.40
C GLN A 10 5.47 -5.69 -6.87
N SER A 11 4.76 -4.68 -6.39
CA SER A 11 3.35 -4.45 -6.71
C SER A 11 3.16 -4.10 -8.18
N LYS A 12 2.45 -4.97 -8.90
CA LYS A 12 2.05 -4.72 -10.30
C LYS A 12 1.15 -3.49 -10.42
N VAL A 13 0.22 -3.32 -9.47
CA VAL A 13 -0.71 -2.18 -9.44
C VAL A 13 0.05 -0.86 -9.33
N ARG A 14 1.05 -0.75 -8.46
CA ARG A 14 1.88 0.46 -8.37
C ARG A 14 2.63 0.76 -9.65
N LYS A 15 3.16 -0.28 -10.31
CA LYS A 15 3.79 -0.12 -11.62
C LYS A 15 2.80 0.40 -12.66
N GLU A 16 1.62 -0.19 -12.73
CA GLU A 16 0.56 0.22 -13.67
C GLU A 16 0.11 1.66 -13.44
N ILE A 17 0.03 2.12 -12.18
CA ILE A 17 -0.28 3.52 -11.86
C ILE A 17 0.80 4.45 -12.41
N LEU A 18 2.09 4.11 -12.24
CA LEU A 18 3.20 4.89 -12.80
C LEU A 18 3.14 4.93 -14.33
N ASP A 19 2.92 3.79 -14.96
CA ASP A 19 2.84 3.65 -16.42
C ASP A 19 1.67 4.48 -17.00
N LYS A 20 0.47 4.38 -16.41
CA LYS A 20 -0.71 5.17 -16.78
C LYS A 20 -0.53 6.69 -16.63
N ASN A 21 0.42 7.10 -15.81
CA ASN A 21 0.73 8.50 -15.56
C ASN A 21 1.99 8.99 -16.27
N ASP A 22 2.49 8.24 -17.26
CA ASP A 22 3.66 8.57 -18.08
C ASP A 22 4.93 8.86 -17.24
N ILE A 23 5.09 8.13 -16.11
CA ILE A 23 6.30 8.20 -15.29
C ILE A 23 7.21 7.05 -15.68
N PRO A 24 8.34 7.32 -16.38
CA PRO A 24 9.29 6.27 -16.76
C PRO A 24 9.82 5.57 -15.51
N ASN A 25 9.66 4.25 -15.42
CA ASN A 25 10.07 3.53 -14.23
C ASN A 25 10.74 2.19 -14.55
N LYS A 26 11.51 1.68 -13.56
CA LYS A 26 12.07 0.33 -13.54
C LYS A 26 11.77 -0.27 -12.20
N VAL A 27 11.24 -1.49 -12.19
CA VAL A 27 10.99 -2.23 -10.93
C VAL A 27 12.28 -2.86 -10.43
N GLU A 28 12.59 -2.62 -9.16
CA GLU A 28 13.68 -3.27 -8.43
C GLU A 28 13.25 -3.53 -6.98
N PRO A 29 12.80 -4.74 -6.65
CA PRO A 29 12.27 -5.07 -5.33
C PRO A 29 13.29 -4.84 -4.21
N SER A 30 12.84 -4.24 -3.11
CA SER A 30 13.70 -3.95 -1.96
C SER A 30 14.11 -5.19 -1.15
N ASN A 31 13.29 -6.27 -1.19
CA ASN A 31 13.48 -7.48 -0.38
C ASN A 31 13.69 -7.14 1.12
N VAL A 32 12.88 -6.23 1.64
CA VAL A 32 12.78 -5.93 3.07
C VAL A 32 11.91 -6.99 3.73
N ASP A 33 12.32 -7.48 4.88
CA ASP A 33 11.47 -8.33 5.73
C ASP A 33 10.48 -7.43 6.47
N GLU A 34 9.29 -7.28 5.87
CA GLU A 34 8.25 -6.39 6.38
C GLU A 34 7.68 -6.88 7.71
N ASP A 35 7.63 -8.19 7.95
CA ASP A 35 7.02 -8.76 9.15
C ASP A 35 7.89 -8.46 10.38
N ILE A 36 9.21 -8.60 10.27
CA ILE A 36 10.16 -8.23 11.33
C ILE A 36 10.03 -6.74 11.67
N VAL A 37 9.98 -5.88 10.66
CA VAL A 37 9.87 -4.43 10.86
C VAL A 37 8.54 -4.08 11.54
N LYS A 38 7.42 -4.64 11.08
CA LYS A 38 6.10 -4.44 11.69
C LYS A 38 6.07 -4.89 13.13
N GLU A 39 6.60 -6.09 13.42
CA GLU A 39 6.64 -6.63 14.78
C GLU A 39 7.46 -5.73 15.72
N SER A 40 8.61 -5.24 15.29
CA SER A 40 9.44 -4.32 16.07
C SER A 40 8.70 -3.02 16.37
N LEU A 41 8.11 -2.38 15.35
CA LEU A 41 7.39 -1.12 15.50
C LEU A 41 6.13 -1.27 16.37
N LEU A 42 5.41 -2.40 16.26
CA LEU A 42 4.25 -2.69 17.11
C LEU A 42 4.63 -2.86 18.59
N LYS A 43 5.79 -3.44 18.90
CA LYS A 43 6.31 -3.50 20.28
C LYS A 43 6.56 -2.10 20.86
N GLU A 44 6.92 -1.15 20.00
CA GLU A 44 7.10 0.27 20.36
C GLU A 44 5.79 1.06 20.33
N LYS A 45 4.64 0.39 20.15
CA LYS A 45 3.29 0.99 20.03
C LYS A 45 3.17 2.02 18.88
N ALA A 46 3.91 1.81 17.81
CA ALA A 46 3.80 2.63 16.62
C ALA A 46 2.40 2.50 15.99
N THR A 47 1.86 3.63 15.53
CA THR A 47 0.57 3.66 14.82
C THR A 47 0.71 3.08 13.40
N PRO A 48 -0.40 2.64 12.76
CA PRO A 48 -0.37 2.19 11.36
C PRO A 48 0.30 3.18 10.39
N ASP A 49 0.09 4.47 10.60
CA ASP A 49 0.73 5.54 9.81
C ASP A 49 2.25 5.52 9.92
N ILE A 50 2.77 5.41 11.15
CA ILE A 50 4.20 5.35 11.42
C ILE A 50 4.79 4.08 10.78
N ILE A 51 4.09 2.96 10.88
CA ILE A 51 4.52 1.68 10.30
C ILE A 51 4.61 1.78 8.78
N SER A 52 3.54 2.27 8.13
CA SER A 52 3.52 2.44 6.67
C SER A 52 4.64 3.38 6.19
N LYS A 53 4.84 4.51 6.87
CA LYS A 53 5.89 5.48 6.55
C LYS A 53 7.29 4.87 6.67
N ASN A 54 7.59 4.18 7.78
CA ASN A 54 8.89 3.53 7.98
C ASN A 54 9.17 2.45 6.94
N LEU A 55 8.15 1.64 6.58
CA LEU A 55 8.31 0.61 5.55
C LEU A 55 8.56 1.22 4.16
N ALA A 56 7.86 2.29 3.80
CA ALA A 56 8.09 2.99 2.53
C ALA A 56 9.51 3.56 2.46
N GLU A 57 9.98 4.19 3.53
CA GLU A 57 11.33 4.74 3.64
C GLU A 57 12.40 3.66 3.58
N LEU A 58 12.26 2.59 4.37
CA LEU A 58 13.21 1.49 4.40
C LEU A 58 13.36 0.82 3.03
N LYS A 59 12.25 0.63 2.31
CA LYS A 59 12.25 0.10 0.94
C LYS A 59 13.02 1.01 -0.02
N ALA A 60 12.75 2.31 0.02
CA ALA A 60 13.42 3.29 -0.83
C ALA A 60 14.92 3.39 -0.52
N ASN A 61 15.29 3.56 0.76
CA ASN A 61 16.68 3.70 1.19
C ASN A 61 17.51 2.47 0.83
N LYS A 62 16.99 1.25 1.10
CA LYS A 62 17.71 0.00 0.83
C LYS A 62 18.06 -0.19 -0.65
N VAL A 63 17.18 0.19 -1.56
CA VAL A 63 17.44 0.11 -3.01
C VAL A 63 18.36 1.25 -3.43
N SER A 64 18.13 2.47 -2.95
CA SER A 64 18.91 3.65 -3.36
C SER A 64 20.38 3.60 -2.92
N LEU A 65 20.72 2.87 -1.86
CA LEU A 65 22.12 2.61 -1.47
C LEU A 65 22.95 1.92 -2.55
N LYS A 66 22.29 1.21 -3.47
CA LYS A 66 22.94 0.48 -4.58
C LYS A 66 22.83 1.21 -5.92
N LYS A 67 22.28 2.42 -5.91
CA LYS A 67 21.91 3.19 -7.11
C LYS A 67 22.39 4.63 -6.99
N THR A 68 23.62 4.87 -7.41
CA THR A 68 24.23 6.19 -7.34
C THR A 68 23.44 7.18 -8.21
N ASP A 69 23.02 8.29 -7.59
CA ASP A 69 22.32 9.42 -8.24
C ASP A 69 20.99 9.06 -8.93
N GLU A 70 20.44 7.87 -8.67
CA GLU A 70 19.13 7.48 -9.17
C GLU A 70 18.02 7.79 -8.15
N ILE A 71 16.88 8.25 -8.64
CA ILE A 71 15.68 8.50 -7.82
C ILE A 71 14.98 7.16 -7.58
N VAL A 72 14.82 6.79 -6.31
CA VAL A 72 14.15 5.55 -5.91
C VAL A 72 12.88 5.85 -5.15
N LEU A 73 11.76 5.28 -5.61
CA LEU A 73 10.44 5.38 -4.99
C LEU A 73 10.13 4.08 -4.21
N GLY A 74 10.01 4.19 -2.91
CA GLY A 74 9.45 3.17 -2.03
C GLY A 74 8.01 3.49 -1.67
N ALA A 75 7.20 2.46 -1.46
CA ALA A 75 5.80 2.62 -1.06
C ALA A 75 5.34 1.48 -0.16
N ASP A 76 4.48 1.81 0.79
CA ASP A 76 3.80 0.85 1.64
C ASP A 76 2.35 1.24 1.88
N SER A 77 1.48 0.25 2.09
CA SER A 77 0.06 0.50 2.37
C SER A 77 -0.44 -0.46 3.43
N VAL A 78 -1.18 0.09 4.39
CA VAL A 78 -1.74 -0.65 5.53
C VAL A 78 -3.21 -0.31 5.73
N ILE A 79 -3.96 -1.23 6.33
CA ILE A 79 -5.31 -0.98 6.82
C ILE A 79 -5.21 -0.61 8.30
N ASP A 80 -5.81 0.52 8.64
CA ASP A 80 -5.97 1.04 10.01
C ASP A 80 -7.44 0.93 10.41
N LEU A 81 -7.73 0.05 11.37
CA LEU A 81 -9.03 -0.08 11.99
C LEU A 81 -8.96 0.48 13.42
N ASP A 82 -9.37 1.73 13.58
CA ASP A 82 -9.39 2.43 14.89
C ASP A 82 -8.04 2.37 15.65
N GLY A 83 -6.94 2.55 14.92
CA GLY A 83 -5.57 2.50 15.44
C GLY A 83 -4.94 1.10 15.44
N GLU A 84 -5.70 0.07 15.09
CA GLU A 84 -5.17 -1.28 14.95
C GLU A 84 -4.68 -1.54 13.52
N LEU A 85 -3.44 -2.00 13.40
CA LEU A 85 -2.88 -2.47 12.13
C LEU A 85 -3.52 -3.79 11.72
N ILE A 86 -4.15 -3.81 10.56
CA ILE A 86 -4.63 -5.05 9.94
C ILE A 86 -3.59 -5.52 8.91
N SER A 87 -2.94 -6.63 9.21
CA SER A 87 -1.94 -7.26 8.35
C SER A 87 -2.59 -8.08 7.24
N LYS A 88 -1.80 -8.39 6.20
CA LYS A 88 -2.23 -9.27 5.11
C LYS A 88 -2.51 -10.68 5.63
N PRO A 89 -3.54 -11.36 5.11
CA PRO A 89 -3.84 -12.73 5.52
C PRO A 89 -2.77 -13.70 5.01
N LYS A 90 -2.48 -14.73 5.80
CA LYS A 90 -1.58 -15.83 5.42
C LYS A 90 -2.31 -16.98 4.71
N ASN A 91 -3.62 -17.04 4.88
CA ASN A 91 -4.50 -18.06 4.30
C ASN A 91 -5.94 -17.54 4.21
N ARG A 92 -6.83 -18.33 3.57
CA ARG A 92 -8.24 -17.95 3.39
C ARG A 92 -9.02 -17.85 4.68
N GLU A 93 -8.68 -18.63 5.70
CA GLU A 93 -9.33 -18.57 7.01
C GLU A 93 -9.04 -17.23 7.70
N GLU A 94 -7.78 -16.80 7.68
CA GLU A 94 -7.40 -15.46 8.18
C GLU A 94 -8.06 -14.35 7.37
N ALA A 95 -8.15 -14.49 6.04
CA ALA A 95 -8.84 -13.53 5.20
C ALA A 95 -10.31 -13.38 5.60
N LEU A 96 -11.00 -14.49 5.88
CA LEU A 96 -12.39 -14.45 6.36
C LEU A 96 -12.49 -13.77 7.74
N LYS A 97 -11.55 -14.06 8.65
CA LYS A 97 -11.51 -13.41 9.98
C LYS A 97 -11.31 -11.90 9.84
N ILE A 98 -10.42 -11.45 8.95
CA ILE A 98 -10.20 -10.03 8.67
C ILE A 98 -11.46 -9.38 8.08
N LEU A 99 -12.09 -10.00 7.08
CA LEU A 99 -13.33 -9.48 6.51
C LEU A 99 -14.45 -9.36 7.56
N LYS A 100 -14.62 -10.35 8.42
CA LYS A 100 -15.57 -10.30 9.55
C LYS A 100 -15.24 -9.17 10.53
N LYS A 101 -13.95 -8.92 10.77
CA LYS A 101 -13.49 -7.83 11.65
C LYS A 101 -13.80 -6.45 11.07
N LEU A 102 -13.70 -6.29 9.75
CA LEU A 102 -14.00 -5.06 9.02
C LEU A 102 -15.49 -4.88 8.72
N ASN A 103 -16.28 -5.97 8.79
CA ASN A 103 -17.68 -6.02 8.39
C ASN A 103 -18.53 -4.96 9.11
N GLY A 104 -19.29 -4.16 8.37
CA GLY A 104 -20.11 -3.08 8.89
C GLY A 104 -19.34 -1.91 9.50
N LYS A 105 -18.01 -1.90 9.40
CA LYS A 105 -17.16 -0.87 10.02
C LYS A 105 -16.55 0.08 9.01
N LYS A 106 -16.17 1.23 9.53
CA LYS A 106 -15.35 2.22 8.85
C LYS A 106 -13.89 1.97 9.23
N HIS A 107 -13.02 2.03 8.25
CA HIS A 107 -11.56 1.92 8.44
C HIS A 107 -10.82 2.80 7.44
N ASN A 108 -9.54 3.03 7.71
CA ASN A 108 -8.68 3.79 6.81
C ASN A 108 -7.73 2.85 6.05
N LEU A 109 -7.48 3.17 4.81
CA LEU A 109 -6.33 2.68 4.07
C LEU A 109 -5.29 3.78 4.03
N VAL A 110 -4.13 3.52 4.60
CA VAL A 110 -3.01 4.45 4.70
C VAL A 110 -1.97 4.04 3.69
N SER A 111 -1.62 4.93 2.77
CA SER A 111 -0.58 4.72 1.77
C SER A 111 0.54 5.74 1.94
N SER A 112 1.73 5.26 2.23
CA SER A 112 2.94 6.05 2.39
C SER A 112 3.90 5.82 1.24
N VAL A 113 4.53 6.91 0.80
CA VAL A 113 5.58 6.90 -0.23
C VAL A 113 6.80 7.65 0.26
N CYS A 114 7.96 7.18 -0.17
CA CYS A 114 9.24 7.79 0.10
C CYS A 114 10.07 7.83 -1.17
N ILE A 115 10.68 8.97 -1.45
CA ILE A 115 11.69 9.10 -2.50
C ILE A 115 13.05 9.26 -1.83
N SER A 116 14.00 8.42 -2.25
CA SER A 116 15.35 8.39 -1.74
C SER A 116 16.37 8.47 -2.86
N MET A 117 17.53 9.02 -2.54
CA MET A 117 18.72 9.08 -3.40
C MET A 117 19.95 8.79 -2.53
N ASN A 118 20.88 7.98 -3.04
CA ASN A 118 22.14 7.65 -2.35
C ASN A 118 21.94 7.16 -0.90
N GLY A 119 20.89 6.36 -0.67
CA GLY A 119 20.59 5.77 0.65
C GLY A 119 19.84 6.68 1.62
N SER A 120 19.52 7.91 1.23
CA SER A 120 18.85 8.89 2.10
C SER A 120 17.52 9.34 1.53
N MET A 121 16.52 9.47 2.40
CA MET A 121 15.23 10.05 2.05
C MET A 121 15.39 11.52 1.68
N ILE A 122 14.82 11.90 0.54
CA ILE A 122 14.78 13.30 0.08
C ILE A 122 13.35 13.85 0.06
N TRP A 123 12.34 12.99 0.08
CA TRP A 123 10.93 13.37 0.17
C TRP A 123 10.07 12.19 0.63
N ASN A 124 9.00 12.49 1.36
CA ASN A 124 7.97 11.51 1.69
C ASN A 124 6.58 12.16 1.72
N TYR A 125 5.57 11.31 1.57
CA TYR A 125 4.17 11.71 1.69
C TYR A 125 3.34 10.54 2.18
N THR A 126 2.34 10.81 3.00
CA THR A 126 1.37 9.81 3.47
C THR A 126 -0.02 10.34 3.20
N ASP A 127 -0.86 9.52 2.58
CA ASP A 127 -2.25 9.81 2.31
C ASP A 127 -3.16 8.74 2.89
N LYS A 128 -4.43 9.11 3.12
CA LYS A 128 -5.44 8.24 3.71
C LYS A 128 -6.71 8.28 2.88
N ALA A 129 -7.28 7.11 2.68
CA ALA A 129 -8.64 6.95 2.18
C ALA A 129 -9.48 6.26 3.26
N THR A 130 -10.74 6.66 3.38
CA THR A 130 -11.68 6.08 4.34
C THR A 130 -12.70 5.23 3.60
N LEU A 131 -12.84 3.97 4.03
CA LEU A 131 -13.77 3.02 3.44
C LEU A 131 -14.76 2.55 4.51
N THR A 132 -16.05 2.51 4.17
CA THR A 132 -17.10 1.97 5.03
C THR A 132 -17.61 0.67 4.44
N MET A 133 -17.34 -0.44 5.11
CA MET A 133 -17.79 -1.75 4.65
C MET A 133 -19.28 -1.94 4.94
N LYS A 134 -20.00 -2.55 4.00
CA LYS A 134 -21.39 -2.98 4.19
C LYS A 134 -21.48 -3.99 5.33
N ASN A 135 -22.65 -4.11 5.93
CA ASN A 135 -22.93 -5.21 6.84
C ASN A 135 -23.40 -6.43 6.03
N LEU A 136 -22.50 -7.37 5.82
CA LEU A 136 -22.69 -8.56 4.99
C LEU A 136 -22.84 -9.80 5.85
N SER A 137 -23.61 -10.78 5.40
CA SER A 137 -23.72 -12.09 6.04
C SER A 137 -22.43 -12.91 5.86
N ASP A 138 -22.25 -13.93 6.67
CA ASP A 138 -21.14 -14.87 6.55
C ASP A 138 -21.07 -15.53 5.17
N ASP A 139 -22.22 -15.84 4.57
CA ASP A 139 -22.29 -16.47 3.27
C ASP A 139 -21.92 -15.51 2.13
N GLU A 140 -22.25 -14.22 2.25
CA GLU A 140 -21.81 -13.19 1.30
C GLU A 140 -20.30 -12.98 1.37
N LEU A 141 -19.72 -12.96 2.58
CA LEU A 141 -18.26 -12.87 2.76
C LEU A 141 -17.52 -14.07 2.18
N LYS A 142 -18.03 -15.29 2.40
CA LYS A 142 -17.48 -16.51 1.81
C LYS A 142 -17.63 -16.53 0.31
N SER A 143 -18.79 -16.13 -0.21
CA SER A 143 -19.04 -16.01 -1.65
C SER A 143 -18.09 -15.02 -2.32
N TYR A 144 -17.83 -13.89 -1.67
CA TYR A 144 -16.81 -12.94 -2.13
C TYR A 144 -15.44 -13.61 -2.20
N LEU A 145 -14.99 -14.22 -1.10
CA LEU A 145 -13.65 -14.84 -1.05
C LEU A 145 -13.50 -15.97 -2.09
N SER A 146 -14.56 -16.71 -2.40
CA SER A 146 -14.49 -17.79 -3.41
C SER A 146 -14.16 -17.26 -4.82
N LYS A 147 -14.42 -15.99 -5.10
CA LYS A 147 -14.15 -15.33 -6.39
C LYS A 147 -12.74 -14.74 -6.48
N ILE A 148 -12.04 -14.62 -5.37
CA ILE A 148 -10.72 -14.00 -5.32
C ILE A 148 -9.64 -15.09 -5.37
N PRO A 149 -8.73 -15.05 -6.35
CA PRO A 149 -7.64 -16.01 -6.43
C PRO A 149 -6.60 -15.78 -5.31
N ASP A 150 -5.95 -16.85 -4.86
CA ASP A 150 -5.01 -16.80 -3.73
C ASP A 150 -3.87 -15.79 -3.91
N ASN A 151 -3.32 -15.71 -5.11
CA ASN A 151 -2.24 -14.76 -5.41
C ASN A 151 -2.67 -13.30 -5.25
N ALA A 152 -3.93 -12.95 -5.54
CA ALA A 152 -4.46 -11.63 -5.32
C ALA A 152 -4.72 -11.38 -3.83
N LEU A 153 -5.31 -12.35 -3.14
CA LEU A 153 -5.65 -12.28 -1.73
C LEU A 153 -4.42 -12.01 -0.85
N TYR A 154 -3.31 -12.71 -1.12
CA TYR A 154 -2.08 -12.58 -0.32
C TYR A 154 -1.20 -11.39 -0.75
N ALA A 155 -1.34 -10.93 -2.00
CA ALA A 155 -0.57 -9.79 -2.50
C ALA A 155 -1.12 -8.42 -2.04
N TYR A 156 -2.47 -8.28 -2.00
CA TYR A 156 -3.12 -6.96 -1.89
C TYR A 156 -3.96 -6.76 -0.64
N ASN A 157 -3.91 -7.68 0.32
CA ASN A 157 -4.85 -7.70 1.43
C ASN A 157 -6.20 -8.32 1.03
N VAL A 158 -7.23 -8.19 1.88
CA VAL A 158 -8.50 -8.91 1.73
C VAL A 158 -9.44 -8.34 0.68
N TYR A 159 -9.12 -7.20 0.06
CA TYR A 159 -9.95 -6.61 -1.01
C TYR A 159 -9.13 -5.79 -2.00
N GLN A 160 -9.64 -5.68 -3.23
CA GLN A 160 -9.16 -4.79 -4.29
C GLN A 160 -10.35 -3.97 -4.79
N ILE A 161 -10.24 -2.63 -4.71
CA ILE A 161 -11.34 -1.74 -5.10
C ILE A 161 -11.53 -1.64 -6.62
N GLU A 162 -10.51 -1.96 -7.39
CA GLU A 162 -10.56 -2.03 -8.86
C GLU A 162 -11.32 -3.26 -9.38
N GLY A 163 -11.76 -4.16 -8.49
CA GLY A 163 -12.46 -5.40 -8.85
C GLY A 163 -13.68 -5.69 -7.97
N GLU A 164 -13.91 -6.97 -7.69
CA GLU A 164 -15.02 -7.44 -6.87
C GLU A 164 -15.05 -6.82 -5.46
N GLY A 165 -13.88 -6.44 -4.92
CA GLY A 165 -13.76 -5.83 -3.62
C GLY A 165 -14.52 -4.51 -3.47
N ARG A 166 -14.74 -3.74 -4.56
CA ARG A 166 -15.54 -2.51 -4.51
C ARG A 166 -16.97 -2.75 -4.02
N LYS A 167 -17.53 -3.91 -4.31
CA LYS A 167 -18.91 -4.28 -3.92
C LYS A 167 -19.09 -4.45 -2.41
N LEU A 168 -18.01 -4.64 -1.68
CA LEU A 168 -18.02 -4.78 -0.21
C LEU A 168 -18.34 -3.46 0.49
N PHE A 169 -18.16 -2.31 -0.17
CA PHE A 169 -18.23 -0.99 0.47
C PHE A 169 -19.53 -0.26 0.14
N SER A 170 -20.06 0.42 1.15
CA SER A 170 -21.19 1.36 1.02
C SER A 170 -20.71 2.78 0.75
N ASP A 171 -19.51 3.16 1.23
CA ASP A 171 -18.92 4.48 1.04
C ASP A 171 -17.39 4.36 0.91
N ILE A 172 -16.84 5.12 -0.02
CA ILE A 172 -15.39 5.20 -0.26
C ILE A 172 -15.06 6.67 -0.43
N ARG A 173 -14.18 7.20 0.44
CA ARG A 173 -13.73 8.60 0.42
C ARG A 173 -12.22 8.65 0.34
N GLY A 174 -11.71 9.40 -0.62
CA GLY A 174 -10.29 9.56 -0.88
C GLY A 174 -9.96 9.29 -2.34
N ASP A 175 -8.67 9.39 -2.66
CA ASP A 175 -8.17 9.17 -4.00
C ASP A 175 -8.04 7.66 -4.28
N GLU A 176 -8.51 7.21 -5.45
CA GLU A 176 -8.43 5.78 -5.83
C GLU A 176 -6.98 5.30 -5.94
N ASP A 177 -6.08 6.13 -6.46
CA ASP A 177 -4.66 5.77 -6.56
C ASP A 177 -4.03 5.62 -5.17
N THR A 178 -4.47 6.41 -4.18
CA THR A 178 -4.09 6.23 -2.77
C THR A 178 -4.57 4.88 -2.25
N ILE A 179 -5.81 4.48 -2.54
CA ILE A 179 -6.35 3.18 -2.12
C ILE A 179 -5.59 2.03 -2.80
N MET A 180 -5.23 2.19 -4.06
CA MET A 180 -4.42 1.24 -4.81
C MET A 180 -2.93 1.24 -4.41
N GLY A 181 -2.56 2.13 -3.48
CA GLY A 181 -1.27 2.11 -2.80
C GLY A 181 -0.20 3.05 -3.34
N LEU A 182 -0.60 4.07 -4.13
CA LEU A 182 0.35 5.06 -4.66
C LEU A 182 -0.33 6.43 -4.87
N PRO A 183 -0.17 7.42 -3.97
CA PRO A 183 -0.72 8.77 -4.11
C PRO A 183 -0.01 9.53 -5.24
N ILE A 184 -0.43 9.27 -6.47
CA ILE A 184 0.30 9.63 -7.69
C ILE A 184 0.36 11.14 -7.95
N LYS A 185 -0.66 11.90 -7.53
CA LYS A 185 -0.70 13.35 -7.72
C LYS A 185 0.49 14.02 -7.05
N GLN A 186 0.73 13.68 -5.77
CA GLN A 186 1.79 14.25 -4.96
C GLN A 186 3.18 13.81 -5.46
N ILE A 187 3.30 12.57 -5.90
CA ILE A 187 4.53 12.09 -6.56
C ILE A 187 4.82 12.90 -7.81
N LYS A 188 3.83 13.11 -8.69
CA LYS A 188 4.00 13.92 -9.91
C LYS A 188 4.38 15.36 -9.61
N GLU A 189 3.76 15.98 -8.61
CA GLU A 189 4.09 17.33 -8.18
C GLU A 189 5.53 17.45 -7.69
N TYR A 190 5.99 16.48 -6.92
CA TYR A 190 7.37 16.44 -6.44
C TYR A 190 8.36 16.23 -7.59
N LEU A 191 8.14 15.23 -8.45
CA LEU A 191 9.03 14.92 -9.56
C LEU A 191 9.16 16.06 -10.59
N LYS A 192 8.17 16.96 -10.68
CA LYS A 192 8.26 18.17 -11.52
C LYS A 192 9.20 19.22 -10.92
N LYS A 193 9.40 19.23 -9.61
CA LYS A 193 10.26 20.20 -8.89
C LYS A 193 11.72 19.76 -8.86
N VAL A 194 11.96 18.46 -8.93
CA VAL A 194 13.30 17.84 -8.92
C VAL A 194 13.71 17.55 -10.37
N LYS A 195 14.01 18.63 -11.11
CA LYS A 195 14.52 18.55 -12.48
C LYS A 195 15.98 18.92 -12.50
#